data_312e49ef97c080782bc18ca921b53224
#
_entry.id   312e49ef97c080782bc18ca921b53224
#
_cell.length_a   1.000
_cell.length_b   1.000
_cell.length_c   1.000
_cell.angle_alpha   90.00
_cell.angle_beta   90.00
_cell.angle_gamma   90.00
#
_symmetry.space_group_name_H-M   'P 1'
#
loop_
_entity.id
_entity.type
_entity.pdbx_description
1 polymer ?
#
loop_
_entity_poly.entity_id
_entity_poly.type
_entity_poly.pdbx_seq_one_letter_code
_entity_poly.pdbx_strand_id
1 'polypeptide(L)'
;MDRIGLAVVDENEIFRRGVVSCLTADQMMEVVHEGAAPPRDVTGISLVVASLSALERFRLSGPVVVCTDVPPADRSRIDSQVVGLLPRAALTPAQLINGVRAAASGLQVNLLDAPTGSLSSRNTDVLRMLAAGAATRQISESLGFSERTIKHAVAEILEELGAQTRAEAVALGIRRGLI
;
A
#
# COMPACT_ATOMS: atom_id res chain seq x y z
N MET A 1 -21.28 -2.84 -18.63
CA MET A 1 -20.55 -2.14 -17.58
C MET A 1 -19.30 -1.59 -18.23
N ASP A 2 -19.13 -0.28 -18.22
CA ASP A 2 -17.97 0.33 -18.83
C ASP A 2 -16.72 0.02 -18.00
N ARG A 3 -15.62 -0.33 -18.69
CA ARG A 3 -14.34 -0.59 -18.04
C ARG A 3 -13.73 0.73 -17.55
N ILE A 4 -12.97 0.65 -16.47
CA ILE A 4 -12.21 1.79 -15.97
C ILE A 4 -10.96 1.95 -16.84
N GLY A 5 -10.93 2.98 -17.68
CA GLY A 5 -9.76 3.30 -18.50
C GLY A 5 -8.66 3.93 -17.68
N LEU A 6 -7.46 3.35 -17.73
CA LEU A 6 -6.32 3.73 -16.89
C LEU A 6 -5.13 4.17 -17.73
N ALA A 7 -4.42 5.21 -17.27
CA ALA A 7 -3.08 5.50 -17.71
C ALA A 7 -2.09 5.17 -16.58
N VAL A 8 -0.99 4.48 -16.89
CA VAL A 8 0.11 4.18 -15.95
C VAL A 8 1.34 4.98 -16.36
N VAL A 9 1.76 5.91 -15.48
CA VAL A 9 2.86 6.84 -15.76
C VAL A 9 3.93 6.70 -14.69
N ASP A 10 5.03 6.04 -15.04
CA ASP A 10 6.16 5.80 -14.13
C ASP A 10 7.46 5.66 -14.94
N GLU A 11 8.53 6.33 -14.52
CA GLU A 11 9.86 6.22 -15.14
C GLU A 11 10.52 4.87 -14.93
N ASN A 12 10.20 4.17 -13.84
CA ASN A 12 10.71 2.84 -13.56
C ASN A 12 9.93 1.80 -14.36
N GLU A 13 10.54 1.27 -15.41
CA GLU A 13 9.92 0.31 -16.31
C GLU A 13 9.49 -0.98 -15.62
N ILE A 14 10.29 -1.50 -14.68
CA ILE A 14 10.00 -2.74 -13.97
C ILE A 14 8.75 -2.58 -13.11
N PHE A 15 8.70 -1.50 -12.33
CA PHE A 15 7.53 -1.19 -11.50
C PHE A 15 6.29 -0.94 -12.37
N ARG A 16 6.41 -0.13 -13.42
CA ARG A 16 5.32 0.17 -14.36
C ARG A 16 4.74 -1.12 -14.96
N ARG A 17 5.58 -2.02 -15.47
CA ARG A 17 5.12 -3.31 -16.01
C ARG A 17 4.43 -4.18 -14.96
N GLY A 18 4.92 -4.19 -13.72
CA GLY A 18 4.27 -4.88 -12.61
C GLY A 18 2.88 -4.33 -12.33
N VAL A 19 2.74 -3.00 -12.26
CA VAL A 19 1.45 -2.32 -12.09
C VAL A 19 0.49 -2.66 -13.24
N VAL A 20 0.94 -2.54 -14.48
CA VAL A 20 0.13 -2.87 -15.67
C VAL A 20 -0.33 -4.33 -15.63
N SER A 21 0.57 -5.27 -15.35
CA SER A 21 0.24 -6.69 -15.22
C SER A 21 -0.82 -6.96 -14.17
N CYS A 22 -0.75 -6.30 -13.02
CA CYS A 22 -1.75 -6.45 -11.96
C CYS A 22 -3.10 -5.86 -12.37
N LEU A 23 -3.13 -4.67 -12.99
CA LEU A 23 -4.36 -3.99 -13.37
C LEU A 23 -5.08 -4.71 -14.52
N THR A 24 -4.34 -5.20 -15.51
CA THR A 24 -4.91 -5.96 -16.65
C THR A 24 -5.45 -7.34 -16.27
N ALA A 25 -5.06 -7.87 -15.12
CA ALA A 25 -5.64 -9.11 -14.59
C ALA A 25 -7.10 -8.91 -14.11
N ASP A 26 -7.53 -7.69 -13.87
CA ASP A 26 -8.90 -7.36 -13.47
C ASP A 26 -9.75 -7.01 -14.70
N GLN A 27 -10.85 -7.75 -14.92
CA GLN A 27 -11.74 -7.59 -16.09
C GLN A 27 -12.44 -6.22 -16.15
N MET A 28 -12.54 -5.51 -15.04
CA MET A 28 -13.17 -4.18 -14.97
C MET A 28 -12.21 -3.05 -15.30
N MET A 29 -10.92 -3.34 -15.50
CA MET A 29 -9.88 -2.35 -15.77
C MET A 29 -9.31 -2.54 -17.17
N GLU A 30 -8.98 -1.42 -17.81
CA GLU A 30 -8.32 -1.37 -19.11
C GLU A 30 -7.19 -0.36 -19.08
N VAL A 31 -5.96 -0.82 -19.29
CA VAL A 31 -4.81 0.09 -19.41
C VAL A 31 -4.76 0.63 -20.83
N VAL A 32 -5.18 1.88 -20.98
CA VAL A 32 -5.23 2.60 -22.28
C VAL A 32 -3.86 3.16 -22.64
N HIS A 33 -3.07 3.53 -21.62
CA HIS A 33 -1.73 4.07 -21.83
C HIS A 33 -0.75 3.58 -20.75
N GLU A 34 0.48 3.25 -21.15
CA GLU A 34 1.62 3.04 -20.27
C GLU A 34 2.86 3.77 -20.79
N GLY A 35 3.59 4.44 -19.89
CA GLY A 35 4.81 5.14 -20.30
C GLY A 35 5.52 5.85 -19.16
N ALA A 36 6.72 6.38 -19.47
CA ALA A 36 7.46 7.25 -18.56
C ALA A 36 6.93 8.70 -18.53
N ALA A 37 6.07 9.04 -19.50
CA ALA A 37 5.42 10.34 -19.62
C ALA A 37 3.91 10.15 -19.87
N PRO A 38 3.07 11.13 -19.52
CA PRO A 38 1.64 11.05 -19.76
C PRO A 38 1.30 11.04 -21.27
N PRO A 39 0.16 10.45 -21.65
CA PRO A 39 -0.31 10.49 -23.03
C PRO A 39 -0.65 11.91 -23.47
N ARG A 40 -0.57 12.16 -24.77
CA ARG A 40 -1.06 13.41 -25.37
C ARG A 40 -2.59 13.43 -25.51
N ASP A 41 -3.16 12.27 -25.80
CA ASP A 41 -4.59 12.05 -25.86
C ASP A 41 -5.05 11.33 -24.59
N VAL A 42 -6.03 11.94 -23.91
CA VAL A 42 -6.61 11.43 -22.65
C VAL A 42 -7.97 10.75 -22.86
N THR A 43 -8.37 10.56 -24.12
CA THR A 43 -9.65 9.91 -24.47
C THR A 43 -9.69 8.49 -23.89
N GLY A 44 -10.76 8.17 -23.18
CA GLY A 44 -10.94 6.86 -22.54
C GLY A 44 -10.19 6.67 -21.23
N ILE A 45 -9.45 7.68 -20.74
CA ILE A 45 -8.75 7.61 -19.45
C ILE A 45 -9.63 8.23 -18.36
N SER A 46 -10.03 7.41 -17.40
CA SER A 46 -10.83 7.81 -16.23
C SER A 46 -9.96 8.12 -15.02
N LEU A 47 -8.77 7.50 -14.92
CA LEU A 47 -7.88 7.62 -13.79
C LEU A 47 -6.42 7.40 -14.21
N VAL A 48 -5.50 8.13 -13.60
CA VAL A 48 -4.07 7.98 -13.81
C VAL A 48 -3.43 7.32 -12.59
N VAL A 49 -2.64 6.27 -12.78
CA VAL A 49 -1.76 5.69 -11.75
C VAL A 49 -0.34 6.17 -12.04
N ALA A 50 0.26 6.91 -11.12
CA ALA A 50 1.53 7.60 -11.35
C ALA A 50 2.54 7.40 -10.21
N SER A 51 3.84 7.57 -10.53
CA SER A 51 4.87 7.79 -9.51
C SER A 51 4.80 9.22 -8.97
N LEU A 52 5.39 9.46 -7.80
CA LEU A 52 5.50 10.80 -7.24
C LEU A 52 6.29 11.73 -8.18
N SER A 53 7.40 11.24 -8.76
CA SER A 53 8.21 12.00 -9.71
C SER A 53 7.44 12.35 -10.99
N ALA A 54 6.56 11.46 -11.46
CA ALA A 54 5.69 11.78 -12.59
C ALA A 54 4.67 12.87 -12.24
N LEU A 55 4.08 12.83 -11.04
CA LEU A 55 3.17 13.87 -10.55
C LEU A 55 3.86 15.25 -10.43
N GLU A 56 5.11 15.28 -9.96
CA GLU A 56 5.89 16.51 -9.81
C GLU A 56 6.36 17.09 -11.14
N ARG A 57 6.73 16.23 -12.08
CA ARG A 57 7.31 16.61 -13.37
C ARG A 57 6.29 16.97 -14.42
N PHE A 58 5.12 16.35 -14.42
CA PHE A 58 4.11 16.50 -15.47
C PHE A 58 2.80 17.07 -14.91
N ARG A 59 2.04 17.76 -15.79
CA ARG A 59 0.64 18.02 -15.52
C ARG A 59 -0.18 16.82 -15.99
N LEU A 60 -0.67 16.07 -15.02
CA LEU A 60 -1.55 14.94 -15.28
C LEU A 60 -3.01 15.43 -15.41
N SER A 61 -3.81 14.79 -16.23
CA SER A 61 -5.22 15.15 -16.42
C SER A 61 -6.13 14.18 -15.69
N GLY A 62 -7.11 14.70 -14.96
CA GLY A 62 -8.08 13.90 -14.20
C GLY A 62 -7.59 13.43 -12.84
N PRO A 63 -8.32 12.52 -12.18
CA PRO A 63 -7.96 11.98 -10.87
C PRO A 63 -6.72 11.10 -10.95
N VAL A 64 -5.85 11.21 -9.92
CA VAL A 64 -4.56 10.53 -9.87
C VAL A 64 -4.45 9.66 -8.62
N VAL A 65 -4.02 8.42 -8.78
CA VAL A 65 -3.52 7.57 -7.70
C VAL A 65 -2.00 7.56 -7.77
N VAL A 66 -1.34 7.96 -6.69
CA VAL A 66 0.12 8.06 -6.63
C VAL A 66 0.69 6.87 -5.87
N CYS A 67 1.63 6.16 -6.51
CA CYS A 67 2.45 5.12 -5.87
C CYS A 67 3.74 5.74 -5.34
N THR A 68 3.87 5.84 -4.02
CA THR A 68 5.00 6.51 -3.35
C THR A 68 5.24 5.94 -1.95
N ASP A 69 6.46 6.05 -1.43
CA ASP A 69 6.79 5.67 -0.05
C ASP A 69 6.94 6.90 0.86
N VAL A 70 6.83 8.09 0.29
CA VAL A 70 6.88 9.37 1.01
C VAL A 70 5.68 10.22 0.64
N PRO A 71 5.05 10.91 1.61
CA PRO A 71 3.97 11.83 1.30
C PRO A 71 4.50 12.97 0.41
N PRO A 72 3.73 13.39 -0.62
CA PRO A 72 4.11 14.52 -1.46
C PRO A 72 4.32 15.80 -0.65
N ALA A 73 5.37 16.55 -0.95
CA ALA A 73 5.73 17.78 -0.24
C ALA A 73 4.73 18.93 -0.48
N ASP A 74 4.17 19.00 -1.69
CA ASP A 74 3.20 20.03 -2.08
C ASP A 74 1.76 19.53 -1.87
N ARG A 75 1.19 19.86 -0.72
CA ARG A 75 -0.20 19.52 -0.37
C ARG A 75 -1.25 20.20 -1.27
N SER A 76 -0.94 21.35 -1.88
CA SER A 76 -1.91 22.06 -2.71
C SER A 76 -2.28 21.32 -3.99
N ARG A 77 -1.36 20.54 -4.54
CA ARG A 77 -1.62 19.64 -5.67
C ARG A 77 -2.34 18.36 -5.28
N ILE A 78 -2.16 17.91 -4.03
CA ILE A 78 -2.81 16.71 -3.49
C ILE A 78 -4.32 16.96 -3.35
N ASP A 79 -4.71 18.13 -2.84
CA ASP A 79 -6.09 18.41 -2.44
C ASP A 79 -7.08 18.48 -3.62
N SER A 80 -6.60 18.69 -4.85
CA SER A 80 -7.48 18.87 -6.02
C SER A 80 -7.47 17.73 -7.04
N GLN A 81 -6.42 16.92 -7.08
CA GLN A 81 -6.22 15.95 -8.15
C GLN A 81 -5.84 14.54 -7.66
N VAL A 82 -5.12 14.44 -6.54
CA VAL A 82 -4.71 13.15 -5.98
C VAL A 82 -5.86 12.54 -5.19
N VAL A 83 -6.45 11.49 -5.73
CA VAL A 83 -7.54 10.74 -5.11
C VAL A 83 -7.04 9.47 -4.40
N GLY A 84 -5.77 9.13 -4.55
CA GLY A 84 -5.19 7.96 -3.89
C GLY A 84 -3.69 8.07 -3.66
N LEU A 85 -3.24 7.58 -2.49
CA LEU A 85 -1.84 7.40 -2.14
C LEU A 85 -1.62 5.93 -1.75
N LEU A 86 -0.74 5.24 -2.48
CA LEU A 86 -0.43 3.83 -2.28
C LEU A 86 1.07 3.65 -1.97
N PRO A 87 1.44 2.79 -1.01
CA PRO A 87 2.85 2.55 -0.67
C PRO A 87 3.55 1.80 -1.81
N ARG A 88 4.61 2.39 -2.38
CA ARG A 88 5.31 1.82 -3.54
C ARG A 88 6.08 0.54 -3.21
N ALA A 89 6.85 0.54 -2.13
CA ALA A 89 7.72 -0.58 -1.76
C ALA A 89 6.95 -1.80 -1.23
N ALA A 90 5.80 -1.58 -0.59
CA ALA A 90 4.99 -2.62 0.03
C ALA A 90 3.65 -2.85 -0.68
N LEU A 91 3.51 -2.40 -1.93
CA LEU A 91 2.26 -2.48 -2.68
C LEU A 91 1.98 -3.92 -3.12
N THR A 92 0.88 -4.48 -2.61
CA THR A 92 0.40 -5.78 -3.06
C THR A 92 -0.57 -5.63 -4.24
N PRO A 93 -0.73 -6.67 -5.10
CA PRO A 93 -1.70 -6.63 -6.19
C PRO A 93 -3.13 -6.32 -5.73
N ALA A 94 -3.55 -6.88 -4.59
CA ALA A 94 -4.87 -6.64 -4.02
C ALA A 94 -5.06 -5.18 -3.57
N GLN A 95 -4.06 -4.58 -2.93
CA GLN A 95 -4.09 -3.17 -2.53
C GLN A 95 -4.15 -2.24 -3.75
N LEU A 96 -3.37 -2.53 -4.79
CA LEU A 96 -3.39 -1.77 -6.03
C LEU A 96 -4.78 -1.80 -6.69
N ILE A 97 -5.32 -3.00 -6.94
CA ILE A 97 -6.62 -3.19 -7.60
C ILE A 97 -7.74 -2.52 -6.79
N ASN A 98 -7.80 -2.80 -5.48
CA ASN A 98 -8.84 -2.24 -4.62
C ASN A 98 -8.72 -0.73 -4.46
N GLY A 99 -7.50 -0.20 -4.33
CA GLY A 99 -7.23 1.23 -4.26
C GLY A 99 -7.64 1.98 -5.53
N VAL A 100 -7.26 1.45 -6.69
CA VAL A 100 -7.65 2.01 -8.00
C VAL A 100 -9.16 1.95 -8.19
N ARG A 101 -9.83 0.85 -7.83
CA ARG A 101 -11.28 0.70 -7.92
C ARG A 101 -12.01 1.68 -7.00
N ALA A 102 -11.57 1.83 -5.77
CA ALA A 102 -12.13 2.78 -4.82
C ALA A 102 -11.96 4.23 -5.31
N ALA A 103 -10.76 4.58 -5.79
CA ALA A 103 -10.48 5.89 -6.36
C ALA A 103 -11.34 6.19 -7.61
N ALA A 104 -11.51 5.21 -8.50
CA ALA A 104 -12.39 5.35 -9.68
C ALA A 104 -13.88 5.51 -9.31
N SER A 105 -14.28 5.03 -8.12
CA SER A 105 -15.63 5.25 -7.58
C SER A 105 -15.78 6.59 -6.84
N GLY A 106 -14.76 7.46 -6.88
CA GLY A 106 -14.77 8.78 -6.25
C GLY A 106 -14.40 8.78 -4.76
N LEU A 107 -13.90 7.67 -4.22
CA LEU A 107 -13.42 7.60 -2.85
C LEU A 107 -11.98 8.08 -2.75
N GLN A 108 -11.66 8.77 -1.65
CA GLN A 108 -10.28 9.11 -1.30
C GLN A 108 -9.61 7.88 -0.66
N VAL A 109 -8.42 7.52 -1.16
CA VAL A 109 -7.66 6.35 -0.70
C VAL A 109 -6.29 6.80 -0.18
N ASN A 110 -6.00 6.56 1.10
CA ASN A 110 -4.67 6.78 1.65
C ASN A 110 -4.19 5.51 2.34
N LEU A 111 -3.25 4.80 1.72
CA LEU A 111 -2.60 3.62 2.28
C LEU A 111 -1.14 3.89 2.70
N LEU A 112 -0.65 5.12 2.61
CA LEU A 112 0.69 5.47 3.12
C LEU A 112 0.76 5.38 4.64
N ASP A 113 -0.33 5.77 5.30
CA ASP A 113 -0.48 5.66 6.75
C ASP A 113 -1.07 4.30 7.16
N ALA A 114 -1.52 3.50 6.19
CA ALA A 114 -1.82 2.11 6.46
C ALA A 114 -0.50 1.45 6.90
N PRO A 115 -0.51 0.70 8.00
CA PRO A 115 0.71 0.08 8.47
C PRO A 115 1.32 -0.74 7.34
N THR A 116 2.49 -0.32 6.86
CA THR A 116 3.34 -1.09 5.95
C THR A 116 3.72 -2.37 6.68
N GLY A 117 3.13 -3.48 6.24
CA GLY A 117 3.09 -4.71 6.98
C GLY A 117 1.78 -4.81 7.75
N SER A 118 0.71 -5.27 7.10
CA SER A 118 -0.35 -5.91 7.86
C SER A 118 0.28 -7.18 8.42
N LEU A 119 0.72 -7.10 9.67
CA LEU A 119 1.09 -8.30 10.43
C LEU A 119 0.06 -9.38 10.11
N SER A 120 0.50 -10.58 9.83
CA SER A 120 -0.44 -11.70 9.69
C SER A 120 -1.36 -11.73 10.92
N SER A 121 -2.56 -12.25 10.81
CA SER A 121 -3.48 -12.35 11.96
C SER A 121 -2.79 -12.98 13.17
N ARG A 122 -1.98 -14.03 12.94
CA ARG A 122 -1.15 -14.65 13.97
C ARG A 122 -0.17 -13.66 14.61
N ASN A 123 0.57 -12.90 13.81
CA ASN A 123 1.56 -11.95 14.30
C ASN A 123 0.89 -10.77 15.04
N THR A 124 -0.29 -10.35 14.60
CA THR A 124 -1.11 -9.36 15.32
C THR A 124 -1.54 -9.86 16.69
N ASP A 125 -1.99 -11.12 16.79
CA ASP A 125 -2.39 -11.71 18.07
C ASP A 125 -1.18 -11.89 19.00
N VAL A 126 -0.04 -12.31 18.46
CA VAL A 126 1.23 -12.35 19.22
C VAL A 126 1.61 -10.95 19.72
N LEU A 127 1.51 -9.91 18.89
CA LEU A 127 1.85 -8.54 19.27
C LEU A 127 0.91 -7.99 20.35
N ARG A 128 -0.41 -8.29 20.29
CA ARG A 128 -1.37 -7.95 21.36
C ARG A 128 -1.01 -8.58 22.69
N MET A 129 -0.63 -9.86 22.65
CA MET A 129 -0.22 -10.56 23.87
C MET A 129 1.10 -10.03 24.43
N LEU A 130 2.05 -9.64 23.57
CA LEU A 130 3.28 -8.94 24.00
C LEU A 130 2.95 -7.58 24.65
N ALA A 131 2.00 -6.84 24.11
CA ALA A 131 1.51 -5.57 24.68
C ALA A 131 0.87 -5.77 26.07
N ALA A 132 0.20 -6.91 26.28
CA ALA A 132 -0.33 -7.32 27.59
C ALA A 132 0.75 -7.86 28.55
N GLY A 133 2.04 -7.87 28.16
CA GLY A 133 3.15 -8.34 28.99
C GLY A 133 3.29 -9.86 29.08
N ALA A 134 2.62 -10.62 28.19
CA ALA A 134 2.68 -12.09 28.22
C ALA A 134 4.06 -12.62 27.86
N ALA A 135 4.54 -13.62 28.61
CA ALA A 135 5.77 -14.35 28.31
C ALA A 135 5.56 -15.30 27.11
N THR A 136 6.64 -15.61 26.37
CA THR A 136 6.60 -16.49 25.18
C THR A 136 5.86 -17.80 25.45
N ARG A 137 6.04 -18.40 26.64
CA ARG A 137 5.36 -19.62 27.03
C ARG A 137 3.83 -19.43 27.14
N GLN A 138 3.39 -18.35 27.77
CA GLN A 138 1.97 -18.02 27.90
C GLN A 138 1.33 -17.80 26.52
N ILE A 139 2.03 -17.11 25.60
CA ILE A 139 1.59 -16.90 24.22
C ILE A 139 1.47 -18.24 23.50
N SER A 140 2.45 -19.13 23.65
CA SER A 140 2.44 -20.44 23.00
C SER A 140 1.27 -21.31 23.48
N GLU A 141 1.01 -21.33 24.78
CA GLU A 141 -0.12 -22.06 25.39
C GLU A 141 -1.46 -21.48 24.93
N SER A 142 -1.61 -20.14 24.90
CA SER A 142 -2.86 -19.47 24.52
C SER A 142 -3.21 -19.60 23.04
N LEU A 143 -2.22 -19.57 22.17
CA LEU A 143 -2.41 -19.60 20.71
C LEU A 143 -2.27 -21.01 20.11
N GLY A 144 -1.91 -22.02 20.94
CA GLY A 144 -1.76 -23.41 20.49
C GLY A 144 -0.53 -23.65 19.60
N PHE A 145 0.52 -22.84 19.74
CA PHE A 145 1.76 -22.98 18.96
C PHE A 145 2.93 -23.41 19.86
N SER A 146 4.01 -23.92 19.26
CA SER A 146 5.24 -24.15 20.00
C SER A 146 5.95 -22.83 20.40
N GLU A 147 6.71 -22.83 21.49
CA GLU A 147 7.52 -21.65 21.85
C GLU A 147 8.51 -21.24 20.74
N ARG A 148 9.02 -22.22 19.97
CA ARG A 148 9.88 -21.96 18.81
C ARG A 148 9.12 -21.17 17.74
N THR A 149 7.87 -21.53 17.47
CA THR A 149 6.99 -20.83 16.50
C THR A 149 6.71 -19.40 16.96
N ILE A 150 6.47 -19.18 18.27
CA ILE A 150 6.26 -17.85 18.82
C ILE A 150 7.54 -17.00 18.75
N LYS A 151 8.72 -17.57 19.04
CA LYS A 151 9.99 -16.87 18.88
C LYS A 151 10.22 -16.43 17.42
N HIS A 152 9.86 -17.28 16.46
CA HIS A 152 9.94 -16.93 15.03
C HIS A 152 8.96 -15.82 14.68
N ALA A 153 7.71 -15.91 15.12
CA ALA A 153 6.70 -14.85 14.92
C ALA A 153 7.15 -13.52 15.53
N VAL A 154 7.78 -13.53 16.69
CA VAL A 154 8.37 -12.31 17.28
C VAL A 154 9.48 -11.74 16.41
N ALA A 155 10.37 -12.57 15.85
CA ALA A 155 11.42 -12.11 14.95
C ALA A 155 10.84 -11.50 13.67
N GLU A 156 9.83 -12.14 13.07
CA GLU A 156 9.08 -11.59 11.92
C GLU A 156 8.45 -10.23 12.26
N ILE A 157 7.80 -10.10 13.42
CA ILE A 157 7.20 -8.84 13.88
C ILE A 157 8.27 -7.73 14.02
N LEU A 158 9.43 -8.05 14.60
CA LEU A 158 10.52 -7.09 14.76
C LEU A 158 11.01 -6.59 13.38
N GLU A 159 11.20 -7.51 12.43
CA GLU A 159 11.63 -7.20 11.07
C GLU A 159 10.58 -6.37 10.32
N GLU A 160 9.31 -6.79 10.31
CA GLU A 160 8.22 -6.10 9.64
C GLU A 160 7.97 -4.69 10.18
N LEU A 161 8.13 -4.49 11.49
CA LEU A 161 7.96 -3.18 12.12
C LEU A 161 9.22 -2.32 12.10
N GLY A 162 10.39 -2.88 11.76
CA GLY A 162 11.69 -2.23 11.86
C GLY A 162 12.10 -1.96 13.31
N ALA A 163 11.65 -2.81 14.26
CA ALA A 163 11.93 -2.69 15.68
C ALA A 163 13.13 -3.53 16.08
N GLN A 164 13.93 -3.05 17.04
CA GLN A 164 15.05 -3.79 17.59
C GLN A 164 14.68 -4.56 18.86
N THR A 165 13.61 -4.17 19.54
CA THR A 165 13.15 -4.77 20.79
C THR A 165 11.64 -5.03 20.78
N ARG A 166 11.20 -5.98 21.62
CA ARG A 166 9.76 -6.27 21.80
C ARG A 166 8.98 -5.03 22.27
N ALA A 167 9.55 -4.26 23.18
CA ALA A 167 8.91 -3.04 23.69
C ALA A 167 8.75 -1.99 22.58
N GLU A 168 9.74 -1.86 21.72
CA GLU A 168 9.69 -0.97 20.57
C GLU A 168 8.65 -1.45 19.55
N ALA A 169 8.58 -2.76 19.27
CA ALA A 169 7.56 -3.34 18.41
C ALA A 169 6.13 -3.06 18.93
N VAL A 170 5.91 -3.21 20.21
CA VAL A 170 4.63 -2.87 20.87
C VAL A 170 4.31 -1.39 20.71
N ALA A 171 5.28 -0.51 21.00
CA ALA A 171 5.09 0.93 20.85
C ALA A 171 4.79 1.35 19.39
N LEU A 172 5.46 0.72 18.42
CA LEU A 172 5.19 0.91 16.99
C LEU A 172 3.83 0.36 16.59
N GLY A 173 3.45 -0.81 17.08
CA GLY A 173 2.15 -1.42 16.83
C GLY A 173 0.98 -0.54 17.30
N ILE A 174 1.07 0.02 18.51
CA ILE A 174 0.08 0.96 19.05
C ILE A 174 0.04 2.24 18.20
N ARG A 175 1.20 2.85 17.91
CA ARG A 175 1.26 4.09 17.11
C ARG A 175 0.71 3.91 15.69
N ARG A 176 0.86 2.73 15.10
CA ARG A 176 0.38 2.39 13.75
C ARG A 176 -1.04 1.83 13.75
N GLY A 177 -1.69 1.71 14.90
CA GLY A 177 -3.06 1.19 15.02
C GLY A 177 -3.20 -0.31 14.66
N LEU A 178 -2.13 -1.10 14.84
CA LEU A 178 -2.14 -2.54 14.59
C LEU A 178 -2.74 -3.33 15.76
N ILE A 179 -2.63 -2.76 16.94
CA ILE A 179 -3.15 -3.31 18.20
C ILE A 179 -3.71 -2.20 19.09
#